data_24cb4090b257152d939b9f7d20905d3f
#
_entry.id   24cb4090b257152d939b9f7d20905d3f
#
_cell.length_a   1.000
_cell.length_b   1.000
_cell.length_c   1.000
_cell.angle_alpha   90.00
_cell.angle_beta   90.00
_cell.angle_gamma   90.00
#
_symmetry.space_group_name_H-M   'P 1'
#
loop_
_entity.id
_entity.type
_entity.pdbx_description
1 polymer ?
#
loop_
_entity_poly.entity_id
_entity_poly.type
_entity_poly.pdbx_seq_one_letter_code
_entity_poly.pdbx_strand_id
1 'polypeptide(L)'
;IEQFDEMDTFIFLGTSYWDSDFQDLLKDSLTSNPRPFFVSNPDIVAPHKDFFSIEPGYFTLKLINEGINLPLWFGKPFSTIFEMALEKVQFITGSSINMSRIGMVGDTLHTDILGANSIGIKSILMTKYGLLRNQNIASCIKKTGIIPDYLIEGP
;
A
#
# COMPACT_ATOMS: atom_id res chain seq x y z
N ILE A 1 -14.59 -21.35 10.98
CA ILE A 1 -15.72 -20.64 10.31
C ILE A 1 -16.45 -19.79 11.33
N GLU A 2 -16.97 -20.36 12.42
CA GLU A 2 -17.74 -19.61 13.44
C GLU A 2 -17.06 -18.31 13.92
N GLN A 3 -15.75 -18.34 14.19
CA GLN A 3 -15.01 -17.16 14.65
C GLN A 3 -14.95 -16.01 13.61
N PHE A 4 -14.91 -16.33 12.32
CA PHE A 4 -14.93 -15.32 11.26
C PHE A 4 -16.31 -14.65 11.15
N ASP A 5 -17.37 -15.43 11.32
CA ASP A 5 -18.74 -14.94 11.17
C ASP A 5 -19.22 -14.08 12.35
N GLU A 6 -18.57 -14.22 13.51
CA GLU A 6 -18.83 -13.38 14.69
C GLU A 6 -18.19 -11.97 14.61
N MET A 7 -17.27 -11.74 13.66
CA MET A 7 -16.56 -10.47 13.56
C MET A 7 -17.40 -9.42 12.79
N ASP A 8 -17.48 -8.22 13.32
CA ASP A 8 -18.16 -7.08 12.67
C ASP A 8 -17.35 -6.51 11.49
N THR A 9 -16.04 -6.73 11.49
CA THR A 9 -15.12 -6.24 10.47
C THR A 9 -13.81 -7.00 10.48
N PHE A 10 -13.02 -6.86 9.40
CA PHE A 10 -11.67 -7.40 9.31
C PHE A 10 -10.64 -6.32 9.02
N ILE A 11 -9.42 -6.50 9.51
CA ILE A 11 -8.26 -5.68 9.18
C ILE A 11 -7.17 -6.58 8.63
N PHE A 12 -6.86 -6.45 7.34
CA PHE A 12 -5.83 -7.25 6.67
C PHE A 12 -4.49 -6.49 6.70
N LEU A 13 -3.59 -6.95 7.58
CA LEU A 13 -2.30 -6.29 7.86
C LEU A 13 -1.13 -6.94 7.13
N GLY A 14 -1.08 -8.27 7.06
CA GLY A 14 0.05 -9.03 6.54
C GLY A 14 -0.32 -10.46 6.18
N THR A 15 0.62 -11.17 5.58
CA THR A 15 0.39 -12.49 4.97
C THR A 15 1.33 -13.58 5.46
N SER A 16 2.07 -13.38 6.54
CA SER A 16 3.11 -14.31 7.02
C SER A 16 2.63 -15.74 7.25
N TYR A 17 1.35 -15.93 7.52
CA TYR A 17 0.71 -17.24 7.72
C TYR A 17 -0.58 -17.37 6.90
N TRP A 18 -0.73 -16.53 5.84
CA TRP A 18 -1.91 -16.53 5.00
C TRP A 18 -1.80 -17.60 3.92
N ASP A 19 -2.78 -18.51 3.85
CA ASP A 19 -2.87 -19.57 2.87
C ASP A 19 -4.23 -19.57 2.14
N SER A 20 -4.47 -20.60 1.33
CA SER A 20 -5.72 -20.75 0.59
C SER A 20 -6.92 -20.95 1.51
N ASP A 21 -6.73 -21.65 2.64
CA ASP A 21 -7.82 -21.98 3.55
C ASP A 21 -8.31 -20.70 4.27
N PHE A 22 -7.40 -19.85 4.74
CA PHE A 22 -7.76 -18.54 5.29
C PHE A 22 -8.37 -17.60 4.24
N GLN A 23 -7.88 -17.66 2.98
CA GLN A 23 -8.45 -16.88 1.88
C GLN A 23 -9.90 -17.29 1.60
N ASP A 24 -10.18 -18.58 1.54
CA ASP A 24 -11.52 -19.11 1.30
C ASP A 24 -12.46 -18.84 2.48
N LEU A 25 -11.97 -18.98 3.72
CA LEU A 25 -12.73 -18.62 4.92
C LEU A 25 -13.16 -17.16 4.92
N LEU A 26 -12.23 -16.23 4.61
CA LEU A 26 -12.55 -14.82 4.54
C LEU A 26 -13.55 -14.51 3.42
N LYS A 27 -13.36 -15.12 2.24
CA LYS A 27 -14.27 -14.98 1.11
C LYS A 27 -15.68 -15.46 1.46
N ASP A 28 -15.80 -16.67 2.00
CA ASP A 28 -17.09 -17.28 2.33
C ASP A 28 -17.82 -16.47 3.40
N SER A 29 -17.10 -16.02 4.42
CA SER A 29 -17.65 -15.17 5.47
C SER A 29 -18.11 -13.79 4.96
N LEU A 30 -17.36 -13.14 4.07
CA LEU A 30 -17.76 -11.88 3.44
C LEU A 30 -18.86 -12.04 2.39
N THR A 31 -18.98 -13.22 1.80
CA THR A 31 -20.08 -13.53 0.85
C THR A 31 -21.39 -13.76 1.58
N SER A 32 -21.36 -14.56 2.66
CA SER A 32 -22.54 -14.87 3.45
C SER A 32 -23.06 -13.70 4.28
N ASN A 33 -22.15 -12.86 4.78
CA ASN A 33 -22.46 -11.68 5.56
C ASN A 33 -21.59 -10.49 5.10
N PRO A 34 -22.00 -9.75 4.06
CA PRO A 34 -21.27 -8.60 3.55
C PRO A 34 -21.09 -7.50 4.60
N ARG A 35 -19.85 -7.19 4.93
CA ARG A 35 -19.48 -6.18 5.91
C ARG A 35 -18.18 -5.48 5.55
N PRO A 36 -17.86 -4.32 6.15
CA PRO A 36 -16.63 -3.60 5.86
C PRO A 36 -15.40 -4.45 6.18
N PHE A 37 -14.37 -4.38 5.34
CA PHE A 37 -13.04 -4.83 5.71
C PHE A 37 -11.98 -3.81 5.26
N PHE A 38 -10.90 -3.76 6.00
CA PHE A 38 -9.83 -2.78 5.85
C PHE A 38 -8.57 -3.46 5.37
N VAL A 39 -7.85 -2.81 4.48
CA VAL A 39 -6.55 -3.27 3.99
C VAL A 39 -5.51 -2.19 4.27
N SER A 40 -4.62 -2.46 5.21
CA SER A 40 -3.58 -1.51 5.60
C SER A 40 -2.30 -1.66 4.80
N ASN A 41 -2.13 -2.77 4.09
CA ASN A 41 -1.03 -3.03 3.17
C ASN A 41 -1.56 -3.35 1.76
N PRO A 42 -1.72 -2.34 0.88
CA PRO A 42 -2.19 -2.54 -0.48
C PRO A 42 -1.14 -3.12 -1.44
N ASP A 43 0.10 -3.31 -1.00
CA ASP A 43 1.16 -3.85 -1.83
C ASP A 43 0.78 -5.24 -2.37
N ILE A 44 1.12 -5.50 -3.63
CA ILE A 44 0.91 -6.80 -4.28
C ILE A 44 2.03 -7.77 -3.90
N VAL A 45 3.26 -7.24 -3.87
CA VAL A 45 4.48 -7.96 -3.50
C VAL A 45 5.40 -7.05 -2.71
N ALA A 46 6.20 -7.63 -1.83
CA ALA A 46 7.30 -6.94 -1.16
C ALA A 46 8.64 -7.60 -1.49
N PRO A 47 9.70 -6.82 -1.77
CA PRO A 47 11.02 -7.34 -2.10
C PRO A 47 11.77 -7.76 -0.83
N HIS A 48 12.30 -8.98 -0.85
CA HIS A 48 13.29 -9.49 0.09
C HIS A 48 14.64 -9.65 -0.60
N LYS A 49 15.66 -10.05 0.14
CA LYS A 49 16.99 -10.23 -0.41
C LYS A 49 17.00 -11.16 -1.62
N ASP A 50 16.35 -12.32 -1.50
CA ASP A 50 16.44 -13.42 -2.48
C ASP A 50 15.08 -13.83 -3.08
N PHE A 51 13.97 -13.24 -2.63
CA PHE A 51 12.62 -13.57 -3.10
C PHE A 51 11.67 -12.37 -2.99
N PHE A 52 10.44 -12.55 -3.46
CA PHE A 52 9.32 -11.63 -3.22
C PHE A 52 8.26 -12.33 -2.38
N SER A 53 7.76 -11.66 -1.34
CA SER A 53 6.53 -12.09 -0.66
C SER A 53 5.31 -11.60 -1.42
N ILE A 54 4.22 -12.35 -1.31
CA ILE A 54 2.90 -11.92 -1.77
C ILE A 54 2.21 -11.22 -0.60
N GLU A 55 1.69 -10.02 -0.86
CA GLU A 55 1.18 -9.12 0.17
C GLU A 55 -0.35 -9.03 0.18
N PRO A 56 -0.97 -8.44 1.22
CA PRO A 56 -2.43 -8.35 1.35
C PRO A 56 -3.15 -7.78 0.14
N GLY A 57 -2.55 -6.82 -0.57
CA GLY A 57 -3.13 -6.26 -1.79
C GLY A 57 -3.42 -7.30 -2.86
N TYR A 58 -2.55 -8.28 -3.07
CA TYR A 58 -2.79 -9.38 -4.01
C TYR A 58 -4.02 -10.20 -3.65
N PHE A 59 -4.10 -10.65 -2.40
CA PHE A 59 -5.20 -11.47 -1.91
C PHE A 59 -6.52 -10.70 -1.91
N THR A 60 -6.47 -9.40 -1.59
CA THR A 60 -7.63 -8.51 -1.66
C THR A 60 -8.15 -8.34 -3.09
N LEU A 61 -7.28 -8.14 -4.07
CA LEU A 61 -7.69 -8.06 -5.47
C LEU A 61 -8.33 -9.36 -5.96
N LYS A 62 -7.86 -10.52 -5.47
CA LYS A 62 -8.48 -11.80 -5.76
C LYS A 62 -9.92 -11.84 -5.21
N LEU A 63 -10.14 -11.41 -3.96
CA LEU A 63 -11.49 -11.32 -3.37
C LEU A 63 -12.41 -10.39 -4.20
N ILE A 64 -11.93 -9.22 -4.60
CA ILE A 64 -12.70 -8.28 -5.43
C ILE A 64 -13.07 -8.90 -6.77
N ASN A 65 -12.15 -9.59 -7.43
CA ASN A 65 -12.40 -10.28 -8.70
C ASN A 65 -13.41 -11.44 -8.55
N GLU A 66 -13.55 -11.99 -7.37
CA GLU A 66 -14.52 -13.04 -7.00
C GLU A 66 -15.86 -12.46 -6.50
N GLY A 67 -16.04 -11.15 -6.58
CA GLY A 67 -17.31 -10.47 -6.29
C GLY A 67 -17.48 -9.93 -4.88
N ILE A 68 -16.43 -9.97 -4.06
CA ILE A 68 -16.45 -9.33 -2.73
C ILE A 68 -16.44 -7.81 -2.88
N ASN A 69 -17.18 -7.11 -2.04
CA ASN A 69 -17.22 -5.65 -2.01
C ASN A 69 -15.84 -5.02 -1.86
N LEU A 70 -15.69 -3.81 -2.41
CA LEU A 70 -14.43 -3.07 -2.29
C LEU A 70 -14.07 -2.83 -0.82
N PRO A 71 -12.81 -3.05 -0.44
CA PRO A 71 -12.33 -2.76 0.91
C PRO A 71 -12.13 -1.27 1.14
N LEU A 72 -11.93 -0.91 2.39
CA LEU A 72 -11.41 0.39 2.78
C LEU A 72 -9.88 0.32 2.78
N TRP A 73 -9.24 1.05 1.88
CA TRP A 73 -7.80 1.06 1.71
C TRP A 73 -7.15 2.10 2.63
N PHE A 74 -6.20 1.68 3.46
CA PHE A 74 -5.48 2.55 4.39
C PHE A 74 -4.00 2.72 4.09
N GLY A 75 -3.42 1.84 3.29
CA GLY A 75 -2.00 1.90 2.93
C GLY A 75 -1.72 2.77 1.70
N LYS A 76 -0.45 2.96 1.41
CA LYS A 76 0.01 3.63 0.18
C LYS A 76 -0.49 2.90 -1.08
N PRO A 77 -0.92 3.56 -2.13
CA PRO A 77 -0.81 5.00 -2.45
C PRO A 77 -2.02 5.83 -2.01
N PHE A 78 -2.95 5.28 -1.26
CA PHE A 78 -4.19 5.95 -0.88
C PHE A 78 -3.94 7.13 0.07
N SER A 79 -4.68 8.22 -0.10
CA SER A 79 -4.43 9.50 0.60
C SER A 79 -4.52 9.40 2.12
N THR A 80 -5.39 8.55 2.63
CA THR A 80 -5.68 8.41 4.06
C THR A 80 -4.42 8.28 4.94
N ILE A 81 -3.47 7.42 4.53
CA ILE A 81 -2.24 7.21 5.33
C ILE A 81 -1.35 8.45 5.33
N PHE A 82 -1.29 9.17 4.22
CA PHE A 82 -0.52 10.41 4.11
C PHE A 82 -1.17 11.54 4.90
N GLU A 83 -2.49 11.69 4.84
CA GLU A 83 -3.25 12.67 5.62
C GLU A 83 -3.04 12.46 7.11
N MET A 84 -3.17 11.22 7.60
CA MET A 84 -2.89 10.88 8.99
C MET A 84 -1.44 11.20 9.40
N ALA A 85 -0.47 10.93 8.53
CA ALA A 85 0.93 11.26 8.78
C ALA A 85 1.14 12.79 8.88
N LEU A 86 0.51 13.57 7.99
CA LEU A 86 0.58 15.02 7.99
C LEU A 86 -0.06 15.63 9.23
N GLU A 87 -1.24 15.17 9.63
CA GLU A 87 -1.89 15.56 10.89
C GLU A 87 -0.99 15.28 12.09
N LYS A 88 -0.35 14.11 12.12
CA LYS A 88 0.57 13.75 13.19
C LYS A 88 1.81 14.66 13.23
N VAL A 89 2.37 15.02 12.08
CA VAL A 89 3.49 15.96 12.00
C VAL A 89 3.06 17.36 12.48
N GLN A 90 1.90 17.86 12.07
CA GLN A 90 1.36 19.13 12.56
C GLN A 90 1.20 19.12 14.09
N PHE A 91 0.64 18.04 14.61
CA PHE A 91 0.46 17.88 16.06
C PHE A 91 1.80 17.93 16.81
N ILE A 92 2.83 17.23 16.28
CA ILE A 92 4.16 17.18 16.93
C ILE A 92 4.89 18.53 16.84
N THR A 93 4.79 19.21 15.70
CA THR A 93 5.53 20.47 15.46
C THR A 93 4.80 21.70 16.00
N GLY A 94 3.52 21.60 16.29
CA GLY A 94 2.68 22.70 16.74
C GLY A 94 2.51 23.83 15.72
N SER A 95 2.85 23.58 14.45
CA SER A 95 2.83 24.59 13.38
C SER A 95 2.21 24.03 12.09
N SER A 96 1.69 24.94 11.26
CA SER A 96 1.23 24.59 9.92
C SER A 96 2.38 24.09 9.06
N ILE A 97 2.12 23.07 8.26
CA ILE A 97 3.11 22.44 7.41
C ILE A 97 3.01 23.00 6.00
N ASN A 98 4.16 23.44 5.45
CA ASN A 98 4.24 23.75 4.03
C ASN A 98 4.45 22.43 3.24
N MET A 99 3.45 22.00 2.50
CA MET A 99 3.46 20.77 1.71
C MET A 99 4.64 20.68 0.74
N SER A 100 5.07 21.83 0.17
CA SER A 100 6.22 21.86 -0.76
C SER A 100 7.57 21.52 -0.10
N ARG A 101 7.62 21.50 1.23
CA ARG A 101 8.82 21.17 2.03
C ARG A 101 8.76 19.77 2.65
N ILE A 102 7.73 19.00 2.33
CA ILE A 102 7.61 17.61 2.76
C ILE A 102 8.01 16.71 1.60
N GLY A 103 8.83 15.71 1.88
CA GLY A 103 9.23 14.71 0.90
C GLY A 103 8.92 13.30 1.39
N MET A 104 8.32 12.50 0.52
CA MET A 104 8.19 11.06 0.66
C MET A 104 9.37 10.40 -0.05
N VAL A 105 10.17 9.65 0.70
CA VAL A 105 11.26 8.82 0.16
C VAL A 105 10.77 7.38 0.12
N GLY A 106 10.83 6.76 -1.06
CA GLY A 106 10.41 5.38 -1.23
C GLY A 106 11.03 4.72 -2.45
N ASP A 107 10.88 3.42 -2.57
CA ASP A 107 11.48 2.59 -3.61
C ASP A 107 10.48 2.10 -4.67
N THR A 108 9.21 2.45 -4.51
CA THR A 108 8.12 1.92 -5.35
C THR A 108 7.32 3.03 -6.02
N LEU A 109 7.22 2.96 -7.37
CA LEU A 109 6.47 3.95 -8.15
C LEU A 109 4.98 3.95 -7.81
N HIS A 110 4.36 2.76 -7.73
CA HIS A 110 2.90 2.62 -7.58
C HIS A 110 2.36 2.92 -6.18
N THR A 111 3.19 2.91 -5.17
CA THR A 111 2.78 3.16 -3.79
C THR A 111 3.37 4.46 -3.24
N ASP A 112 4.68 4.55 -3.14
CA ASP A 112 5.36 5.71 -2.54
C ASP A 112 5.24 6.96 -3.40
N ILE A 113 5.64 6.85 -4.67
CA ILE A 113 5.71 8.00 -5.57
C ILE A 113 4.31 8.45 -6.00
N LEU A 114 3.46 7.49 -6.39
CA LEU A 114 2.08 7.79 -6.75
C LEU A 114 1.33 8.44 -5.58
N GLY A 115 1.49 7.91 -4.37
CA GLY A 115 0.85 8.45 -3.18
C GLY A 115 1.32 9.87 -2.85
N ALA A 116 2.63 10.12 -2.88
CA ALA A 116 3.18 11.46 -2.69
C ALA A 116 2.68 12.47 -3.73
N ASN A 117 2.68 12.07 -5.00
CA ASN A 117 2.19 12.91 -6.10
C ASN A 117 0.69 13.23 -5.94
N SER A 118 -0.11 12.26 -5.48
CA SER A 118 -1.57 12.42 -5.34
C SER A 118 -1.96 13.47 -4.30
N ILE A 119 -1.15 13.64 -3.26
CA ILE A 119 -1.38 14.63 -2.19
C ILE A 119 -0.54 15.91 -2.34
N GLY A 120 0.30 16.00 -3.37
CA GLY A 120 1.07 17.21 -3.69
C GLY A 120 2.30 17.46 -2.80
N ILE A 121 2.87 16.44 -2.17
CA ILE A 121 4.18 16.52 -1.52
C ILE A 121 5.29 16.08 -2.49
N LYS A 122 6.55 16.37 -2.14
CA LYS A 122 7.69 15.95 -2.96
C LYS A 122 7.89 14.45 -2.95
N SER A 123 8.07 13.87 -4.14
CA SER A 123 8.32 12.45 -4.32
C SER A 123 9.78 12.18 -4.67
N ILE A 124 10.43 11.30 -3.90
CA ILE A 124 11.86 10.99 -3.99
C ILE A 124 12.02 9.49 -4.17
N LEU A 125 12.32 9.06 -5.38
CA LEU A 125 12.48 7.64 -5.69
C LEU A 125 13.91 7.18 -5.40
N MET A 126 14.03 6.19 -4.51
CA MET A 126 15.28 5.49 -4.22
C MET A 126 15.43 4.30 -5.17
N THR A 127 16.56 4.24 -5.92
CA THR A 127 16.70 3.32 -7.05
C THR A 127 17.60 2.11 -6.80
N LYS A 128 18.49 2.19 -5.82
CA LYS A 128 19.50 1.14 -5.55
C LYS A 128 18.93 -0.05 -4.79
N TYR A 129 17.86 0.15 -4.05
CA TYR A 129 17.25 -0.85 -3.19
C TYR A 129 15.78 -1.08 -3.59
N GLY A 130 15.15 -2.07 -2.95
CA GLY A 130 13.72 -2.30 -3.09
C GLY A 130 13.29 -2.94 -4.39
N LEU A 131 12.08 -2.61 -4.82
CA LEU A 131 11.40 -3.26 -5.94
C LEU A 131 12.07 -2.97 -7.29
N LEU A 132 12.63 -1.77 -7.47
CA LEU A 132 13.23 -1.32 -8.72
C LEU A 132 14.73 -1.58 -8.83
N ARG A 133 15.34 -2.23 -7.83
CA ARG A 133 16.76 -2.61 -7.90
C ARG A 133 17.07 -3.38 -9.19
N ASN A 134 18.16 -3.01 -9.85
CA ASN A 134 18.59 -3.61 -11.12
C ASN A 134 17.62 -3.41 -12.30
N GLN A 135 16.62 -2.53 -12.20
CA GLN A 135 15.72 -2.18 -13.28
C GLN A 135 16.20 -0.94 -14.05
N ASN A 136 15.79 -0.82 -15.30
CA ASN A 136 15.95 0.43 -16.04
C ASN A 136 14.87 1.42 -15.58
N ILE A 137 15.26 2.34 -14.70
CA ILE A 137 14.35 3.32 -14.06
C ILE A 137 13.61 4.18 -15.09
N ALA A 138 14.30 4.66 -16.12
CA ALA A 138 13.68 5.48 -17.17
C ALA A 138 12.59 4.69 -17.92
N SER A 139 12.82 3.41 -18.17
CA SER A 139 11.82 2.53 -18.78
C SER A 139 10.62 2.29 -17.85
N CYS A 140 10.85 2.11 -16.55
CA CYS A 140 9.79 1.93 -15.57
C CYS A 140 8.91 3.18 -15.47
N ILE A 141 9.50 4.36 -15.35
CA ILE A 141 8.80 5.65 -15.33
C ILE A 141 7.98 5.83 -16.63
N LYS A 142 8.60 5.56 -17.79
CA LYS A 142 7.91 5.68 -19.09
C LYS A 142 6.69 4.74 -19.19
N LYS A 143 6.82 3.50 -18.71
CA LYS A 143 5.73 2.50 -18.77
C LYS A 143 4.57 2.84 -17.84
N THR A 144 4.87 3.35 -16.65
CA THR A 144 3.87 3.64 -15.64
C THR A 144 3.26 5.03 -15.77
N GLY A 145 3.99 5.98 -16.36
CA GLY A 145 3.62 7.41 -16.36
C GLY A 145 3.78 8.08 -14.99
N ILE A 146 4.28 7.37 -13.97
CA ILE A 146 4.48 7.91 -12.63
C ILE A 146 5.87 8.54 -12.56
N ILE A 147 5.90 9.87 -12.44
CA ILE A 147 7.14 10.65 -12.50
C ILE A 147 7.48 11.13 -11.09
N PRO A 148 8.64 10.73 -10.51
CA PRO A 148 9.12 11.28 -9.26
C PRO A 148 9.68 12.69 -9.44
N ASP A 149 9.61 13.55 -8.40
CA ASP A 149 10.30 14.85 -8.40
C ASP A 149 11.82 14.67 -8.38
N TYR A 150 12.32 13.67 -7.66
CA TYR A 150 13.75 13.42 -7.49
C TYR A 150 14.09 11.92 -7.58
N LEU A 151 15.30 11.64 -8.05
CA LEU A 151 15.91 10.31 -8.05
C LEU A 151 17.14 10.34 -7.16
N ILE A 152 17.27 9.33 -6.27
CA ILE A 152 18.46 9.10 -5.46
C ILE A 152 18.89 7.64 -5.56
N GLU A 153 20.19 7.38 -5.47
CA GLU A 153 20.68 5.99 -5.49
C GLU A 153 20.45 5.28 -4.15
N GLY A 154 20.44 6.02 -3.09
CA GLY A 154 20.28 5.55 -1.71
C GLY A 154 21.31 6.20 -0.79
N PRO A 155 21.21 5.95 0.53
CA PRO A 155 22.18 6.43 1.51
C PRO A 155 23.53 5.77 1.35
#